data_b8b27f43e408945e3d94d12c8541393c
#
_entry.id   b8b27f43e408945e3d94d12c8541393c
#
_cell.length_a   1.000
_cell.length_b   1.000
_cell.length_c   1.000
_cell.angle_alpha   90.00
_cell.angle_beta   90.00
_cell.angle_gamma   90.00
#
_symmetry.space_group_name_H-M   'P 1'
#
loop_
_entity.id
_entity.type
_entity.pdbx_description
1 polymer ?
#
loop_
_entity_poly.entity_id
_entity_poly.type
_entity_poly.pdbx_seq_one_letter_code
_entity_poly.pdbx_strand_id
1 'polypeptide(L)'
;MDLFDYMREKNGKTEAPLASRLRPTTLEEVVGQQHIIGRDKLLYRAIKADKLSSIILYGPPGTGKTTLAKVIANTTSAEFMQINATSAGKKDMEEVIKKAKDNLGMYGKKSILFIDEIHRFNKGQQDYLLPFVEDGTVILIGATTENPYFEVNSALLSRSSIFELKKLNTEDIKILLKRAITNTEKGLGAFKAVIDDDALEFLSNVSNGDARSALKAIELAVLTTERSSDGYIHITIDVASECIQKRVVSYDKNGDNHYDTISAFIKSMRGSDPDAAIYYLARMLYSGEDIKFIARRIMICAAEDVGLADPNALVVATSAATAVEKIGMPEARIILAEAVNYVATAPKSNASYLSIDKALSVVKNEKTPQVPTHLQDAHYKAAAKLGHGIGYKYAHDYPNHYVKQQYLPDEIQDTKFYEPTDIGYEEQIVDYFKKIK
;
A
#
# COMPACT_ATOMS: atom_id res chain seq x y z
N MET A 1 2.82 -42.02 -9.99
CA MET A 1 3.94 -41.18 -9.55
C MET A 1 5.19 -41.90 -9.99
N ASP A 2 5.87 -41.38 -11.00
CA ASP A 2 7.10 -41.98 -11.52
C ASP A 2 8.25 -41.74 -10.53
N LEU A 3 9.25 -42.64 -10.50
CA LEU A 3 10.44 -42.52 -9.64
C LEU A 3 11.15 -41.16 -9.86
N PHE A 4 11.13 -40.66 -11.09
CA PHE A 4 11.65 -39.32 -11.42
C PHE A 4 10.82 -38.19 -10.83
N ASP A 5 9.51 -38.31 -10.76
CA ASP A 5 8.63 -37.33 -10.09
C ASP A 5 8.87 -37.33 -8.58
N TYR A 6 9.04 -38.51 -7.96
CA TYR A 6 9.40 -38.65 -6.55
C TYR A 6 10.78 -38.05 -6.23
N MET A 7 11.79 -38.32 -7.09
CA MET A 7 13.12 -37.72 -6.93
C MET A 7 13.11 -36.18 -7.15
N ARG A 8 12.33 -35.68 -8.12
CA ARG A 8 12.13 -34.25 -8.34
C ARG A 8 11.48 -33.58 -7.14
N GLU A 9 10.47 -34.23 -6.56
CA GLU A 9 9.78 -33.71 -5.38
C GLU A 9 10.68 -33.71 -4.13
N LYS A 10 11.51 -34.75 -3.98
CA LYS A 10 12.47 -34.87 -2.87
C LYS A 10 13.64 -33.91 -3.02
N ASN A 11 14.25 -33.79 -4.19
CA ASN A 11 15.36 -32.87 -4.44
C ASN A 11 14.87 -31.43 -4.48
N GLY A 12 13.68 -31.16 -5.03
CA GLY A 12 13.08 -29.82 -5.03
C GLY A 12 12.75 -29.29 -3.63
N LYS A 13 12.49 -30.18 -2.66
CA LYS A 13 12.28 -29.76 -1.25
C LYS A 13 13.58 -29.35 -0.57
N THR A 14 14.72 -29.91 -0.93
CA THR A 14 16.05 -29.59 -0.36
C THR A 14 16.70 -28.39 -1.04
N GLU A 15 16.44 -28.17 -2.33
CA GLU A 15 17.00 -27.05 -3.11
C GLU A 15 16.10 -25.80 -3.11
N ALA A 16 14.89 -25.86 -2.55
CA ALA A 16 14.01 -24.71 -2.47
C ALA A 16 14.64 -23.61 -1.59
N PRO A 17 14.46 -22.31 -1.93
CA PRO A 17 14.93 -21.20 -1.11
C PRO A 17 14.49 -21.32 0.35
N LEU A 18 15.34 -20.93 1.29
CA LEU A 18 15.11 -21.04 2.73
C LEU A 18 13.75 -20.46 3.17
N ALA A 19 13.35 -19.32 2.61
CA ALA A 19 12.05 -18.71 2.85
C ALA A 19 10.85 -19.60 2.47
N SER A 20 11.05 -20.52 1.54
CA SER A 20 10.03 -21.53 1.15
C SER A 20 10.07 -22.75 2.04
N ARG A 21 11.24 -23.22 2.42
CA ARG A 21 11.44 -24.37 3.30
C ARG A 21 10.96 -24.12 4.73
N LEU A 22 11.25 -22.94 5.28
CA LEU A 22 10.86 -22.51 6.64
C LEU A 22 9.42 -21.99 6.74
N ARG A 23 8.65 -22.10 5.66
CA ARG A 23 7.26 -21.63 5.69
C ARG A 23 6.48 -22.37 6.78
N PRO A 24 5.78 -21.62 7.68
CA PRO A 24 4.94 -22.21 8.70
C PRO A 24 3.85 -23.08 8.10
N THR A 25 3.49 -24.14 8.82
CA THR A 25 2.43 -25.09 8.45
C THR A 25 1.19 -24.91 9.31
N THR A 26 1.32 -24.30 10.48
CA THR A 26 0.23 -24.02 11.43
C THR A 26 0.15 -22.53 11.75
N LEU A 27 -0.98 -22.10 12.28
CA LEU A 27 -1.20 -20.68 12.68
C LEU A 27 -0.26 -20.27 13.83
N GLU A 28 0.06 -21.19 14.70
CA GLU A 28 0.92 -20.98 15.87
C GLU A 28 2.40 -20.75 15.47
N GLU A 29 2.81 -21.26 14.31
CA GLU A 29 4.14 -21.06 13.77
C GLU A 29 4.31 -19.71 13.07
N VAL A 30 3.21 -19.04 12.71
CA VAL A 30 3.26 -17.74 12.03
C VAL A 30 3.82 -16.68 12.98
N VAL A 31 4.88 -16.01 12.55
CA VAL A 31 5.52 -14.94 13.31
C VAL A 31 4.90 -13.60 12.88
N GLY A 32 4.63 -12.75 13.87
CA GLY A 32 3.98 -11.46 13.65
C GLY A 32 2.48 -11.55 13.36
N GLN A 33 1.88 -10.49 12.86
CA GLN A 33 0.48 -10.38 12.43
C GLN A 33 -0.57 -10.67 13.53
N GLN A 34 -0.22 -10.54 14.80
CA GLN A 34 -1.09 -10.87 15.93
C GLN A 34 -2.39 -10.05 15.96
N HIS A 35 -2.41 -8.90 15.32
CA HIS A 35 -3.59 -8.04 15.18
C HIS A 35 -4.70 -8.67 14.32
N ILE A 36 -4.39 -9.66 13.46
CA ILE A 36 -5.37 -10.38 12.63
C ILE A 36 -5.46 -11.87 12.94
N ILE A 37 -4.36 -12.52 13.40
CA ILE A 37 -4.31 -13.96 13.68
C ILE A 37 -4.19 -14.28 15.18
N GLY A 38 -4.26 -13.30 16.07
CA GLY A 38 -4.34 -13.55 17.51
C GLY A 38 -5.56 -14.43 17.86
N ARG A 39 -5.48 -15.23 18.92
CA ARG A 39 -6.53 -16.22 19.27
C ARG A 39 -7.93 -15.61 19.46
N ASP A 40 -8.01 -14.36 19.86
CA ASP A 40 -9.23 -13.55 20.02
C ASP A 40 -9.77 -12.94 18.72
N LYS A 41 -8.98 -12.97 17.62
CA LYS A 41 -9.31 -12.29 16.38
C LYS A 41 -10.27 -13.09 15.51
N LEU A 42 -11.05 -12.35 14.71
CA LEU A 42 -12.06 -12.91 13.81
C LEU A 42 -11.48 -13.97 12.87
N LEU A 43 -10.36 -13.65 12.21
CA LEU A 43 -9.75 -14.55 11.22
C LEU A 43 -9.33 -15.87 11.87
N TYR A 44 -8.66 -15.83 13.02
CA TYR A 44 -8.26 -17.03 13.76
C TYR A 44 -9.46 -17.92 14.09
N ARG A 45 -10.52 -17.32 14.64
CA ARG A 45 -11.74 -18.06 15.03
C ARG A 45 -12.45 -18.66 13.81
N ALA A 46 -12.54 -17.91 12.69
CA ALA A 46 -13.15 -18.39 11.45
C ALA A 46 -12.38 -19.60 10.86
N ILE A 47 -11.04 -19.54 10.88
CA ILE A 47 -10.19 -20.65 10.42
C ILE A 47 -10.39 -21.89 11.31
N LYS A 48 -10.33 -21.75 12.63
CA LYS A 48 -10.49 -22.87 13.58
C LYS A 48 -11.89 -23.50 13.53
N ALA A 49 -12.92 -22.71 13.22
CA ALA A 49 -14.29 -23.19 13.05
C ALA A 49 -14.60 -23.77 11.67
N ASP A 50 -13.64 -23.77 10.73
CA ASP A 50 -13.83 -24.12 9.29
C ASP A 50 -15.00 -23.36 8.62
N LYS A 51 -15.15 -22.08 9.02
CA LYS A 51 -16.20 -21.15 8.54
C LYS A 51 -15.58 -19.92 7.86
N LEU A 52 -14.54 -20.16 7.07
CA LEU A 52 -13.88 -19.09 6.33
C LEU A 52 -14.78 -18.60 5.19
N SER A 53 -14.98 -17.29 5.11
CA SER A 53 -15.48 -16.58 3.93
C SER A 53 -14.32 -16.13 3.05
N SER A 54 -14.63 -15.59 1.86
CA SER A 54 -13.59 -15.00 1.01
C SER A 54 -12.90 -13.84 1.69
N ILE A 55 -11.58 -13.72 1.47
CA ILE A 55 -10.74 -12.70 2.10
C ILE A 55 -9.77 -12.06 1.09
N ILE A 56 -9.42 -10.81 1.36
CA ILE A 56 -8.34 -10.11 0.67
C ILE A 56 -7.25 -9.78 1.69
N LEU A 57 -6.04 -10.30 1.43
CA LEU A 57 -4.84 -10.03 2.21
C LEU A 57 -4.02 -8.95 1.51
N TYR A 58 -3.85 -7.78 2.10
CA TYR A 58 -3.04 -6.73 1.49
C TYR A 58 -1.94 -6.26 2.44
N GLY A 59 -0.88 -5.69 1.88
CA GLY A 59 0.24 -5.16 2.65
C GLY A 59 1.58 -5.33 1.93
N PRO A 60 2.68 -4.82 2.51
CA PRO A 60 4.00 -4.82 1.89
C PRO A 60 4.51 -6.20 1.48
N PRO A 61 5.49 -6.29 0.56
CA PRO A 61 6.12 -7.56 0.22
C PRO A 61 6.81 -8.18 1.43
N GLY A 62 6.94 -9.51 1.44
CA GLY A 62 7.64 -10.26 2.50
C GLY A 62 6.92 -10.35 3.85
N THR A 63 5.71 -9.81 4.01
CA THR A 63 4.92 -9.84 5.26
C THR A 63 4.18 -11.14 5.53
N GLY A 64 4.21 -12.09 4.57
CA GLY A 64 3.65 -13.44 4.78
C GLY A 64 2.28 -13.69 4.16
N LYS A 65 1.77 -12.89 3.22
CA LYS A 65 0.45 -13.08 2.56
C LYS A 65 0.27 -14.49 2.00
N THR A 66 1.15 -14.92 1.12
CA THR A 66 1.14 -16.27 0.52
C THR A 66 1.32 -17.37 1.58
N THR A 67 2.12 -17.09 2.61
CA THR A 67 2.34 -17.99 3.73
C THR A 67 1.06 -18.19 4.54
N LEU A 68 0.40 -17.10 4.90
CA LEU A 68 -0.86 -17.15 5.67
C LEU A 68 -1.95 -17.87 4.88
N ALA A 69 -2.07 -17.63 3.56
CA ALA A 69 -3.02 -18.35 2.71
C ALA A 69 -2.81 -19.86 2.75
N LYS A 70 -1.55 -20.34 2.69
CA LYS A 70 -1.22 -21.76 2.78
C LYS A 70 -1.48 -22.34 4.17
N VAL A 71 -1.18 -21.61 5.23
CA VAL A 71 -1.49 -22.01 6.61
C VAL A 71 -2.99 -22.14 6.82
N ILE A 72 -3.78 -21.21 6.27
CA ILE A 72 -5.25 -21.27 6.29
C ILE A 72 -5.72 -22.55 5.61
N ALA A 73 -5.22 -22.82 4.41
CA ALA A 73 -5.60 -24.03 3.66
C ALA A 73 -5.22 -25.33 4.39
N ASN A 74 -4.04 -25.36 5.01
CA ASN A 74 -3.60 -26.53 5.80
C ASN A 74 -4.43 -26.75 7.07
N THR A 75 -5.01 -25.69 7.62
CA THR A 75 -5.82 -25.75 8.85
C THR A 75 -7.28 -26.08 8.55
N THR A 76 -7.75 -25.82 7.34
CA THR A 76 -9.11 -26.09 6.88
C THR A 76 -9.17 -27.42 6.11
N SER A 77 -10.37 -27.96 5.92
CA SER A 77 -10.59 -29.16 5.11
C SER A 77 -10.60 -28.91 3.60
N ALA A 78 -10.41 -27.65 3.16
CA ALA A 78 -10.54 -27.23 1.78
C ALA A 78 -9.31 -27.61 0.93
N GLU A 79 -9.52 -27.86 -0.36
CA GLU A 79 -8.41 -28.04 -1.31
C GLU A 79 -7.83 -26.69 -1.72
N PHE A 80 -6.50 -26.58 -1.66
CA PHE A 80 -5.79 -25.35 -2.02
C PHE A 80 -5.38 -25.34 -3.49
N MET A 81 -5.87 -24.34 -4.21
CA MET A 81 -5.50 -24.06 -5.59
C MET A 81 -4.92 -22.67 -5.68
N GLN A 82 -3.83 -22.52 -6.43
CA GLN A 82 -3.10 -21.25 -6.53
C GLN A 82 -3.01 -20.80 -7.98
N ILE A 83 -3.30 -19.50 -8.20
CA ILE A 83 -3.09 -18.80 -9.46
C ILE A 83 -2.20 -17.58 -9.17
N ASN A 84 -1.25 -17.30 -10.08
CA ASN A 84 -0.51 -16.05 -10.07
C ASN A 84 -1.08 -15.15 -11.16
N ALA A 85 -1.65 -14.00 -10.76
CA ALA A 85 -2.32 -13.08 -11.70
C ALA A 85 -1.35 -12.43 -12.71
N THR A 86 -0.03 -12.46 -12.46
CA THR A 86 0.96 -11.90 -13.41
C THR A 86 1.17 -12.80 -14.64
N SER A 87 0.91 -14.10 -14.54
CA SER A 87 1.16 -15.09 -15.59
C SER A 87 -0.09 -15.82 -16.08
N ALA A 88 -1.17 -15.80 -15.30
CA ALA A 88 -2.37 -16.57 -15.58
C ALA A 88 -3.32 -15.86 -16.56
N GLY A 89 -3.82 -16.63 -17.51
CA GLY A 89 -4.85 -16.21 -18.46
C GLY A 89 -6.24 -16.74 -18.10
N LYS A 90 -7.21 -16.47 -18.98
CA LYS A 90 -8.61 -16.92 -18.80
C LYS A 90 -8.73 -18.44 -18.72
N LYS A 91 -7.93 -19.17 -19.53
CA LYS A 91 -7.94 -20.64 -19.55
C LYS A 91 -7.54 -21.25 -18.21
N ASP A 92 -6.53 -20.68 -17.56
CA ASP A 92 -6.05 -21.17 -16.26
C ASP A 92 -7.13 -20.99 -15.18
N MET A 93 -7.87 -19.87 -15.25
CA MET A 93 -9.01 -19.63 -14.37
C MET A 93 -10.15 -20.62 -14.60
N GLU A 94 -10.49 -20.89 -15.86
CA GLU A 94 -11.55 -21.86 -16.25
C GLU A 94 -11.21 -23.28 -15.75
N GLU A 95 -9.96 -23.70 -15.90
CA GLU A 95 -9.48 -25.02 -15.44
C GLU A 95 -9.60 -25.16 -13.92
N VAL A 96 -9.14 -24.15 -13.17
CA VAL A 96 -9.21 -24.16 -11.71
C VAL A 96 -10.66 -24.14 -11.21
N ILE A 97 -11.53 -23.33 -11.83
CA ILE A 97 -12.95 -23.29 -11.47
C ILE A 97 -13.63 -24.64 -11.78
N LYS A 98 -13.30 -25.27 -12.93
CA LYS A 98 -13.82 -26.61 -13.27
C LYS A 98 -13.42 -27.62 -12.18
N LYS A 99 -12.14 -27.64 -11.79
CA LYS A 99 -11.65 -28.50 -10.72
C LYS A 99 -12.36 -28.25 -9.38
N ALA A 100 -12.63 -26.98 -9.06
CA ALA A 100 -13.37 -26.61 -7.84
C ALA A 100 -14.81 -27.15 -7.85
N LYS A 101 -15.50 -27.05 -9.01
CA LYS A 101 -16.85 -27.63 -9.19
C LYS A 101 -16.85 -29.14 -9.05
N ASP A 102 -15.87 -29.81 -9.66
CA ASP A 102 -15.72 -31.27 -9.57
C ASP A 102 -15.48 -31.71 -8.10
N ASN A 103 -14.62 -30.99 -7.38
CA ASN A 103 -14.37 -31.25 -5.97
C ASN A 103 -15.64 -31.10 -5.10
N LEU A 104 -16.39 -30.03 -5.33
CA LEU A 104 -17.62 -29.78 -4.60
C LEU A 104 -18.70 -30.79 -4.93
N GLY A 105 -18.90 -31.07 -6.24
CA GLY A 105 -19.93 -31.99 -6.71
C GLY A 105 -19.68 -33.44 -6.41
N MET A 106 -18.44 -33.94 -6.58
CA MET A 106 -18.11 -35.35 -6.38
C MET A 106 -17.76 -35.72 -4.93
N TYR A 107 -17.13 -34.80 -4.22
CA TYR A 107 -16.57 -35.11 -2.89
C TYR A 107 -17.15 -34.22 -1.77
N GLY A 108 -18.02 -33.25 -2.07
CA GLY A 108 -18.50 -32.28 -1.09
C GLY A 108 -17.38 -31.42 -0.48
N LYS A 109 -16.20 -31.39 -1.14
CA LYS A 109 -15.01 -30.72 -0.64
C LYS A 109 -14.92 -29.29 -1.15
N LYS A 110 -14.83 -28.34 -0.23
CA LYS A 110 -14.62 -26.91 -0.58
C LYS A 110 -13.24 -26.70 -1.18
N SER A 111 -13.12 -25.67 -2.00
CA SER A 111 -11.86 -25.29 -2.62
C SER A 111 -11.52 -23.85 -2.24
N ILE A 112 -10.27 -23.64 -1.79
CA ILE A 112 -9.68 -22.31 -1.61
C ILE A 112 -8.93 -21.96 -2.88
N LEU A 113 -9.36 -20.86 -3.53
CA LEU A 113 -8.66 -20.27 -4.66
C LEU A 113 -7.80 -19.12 -4.16
N PHE A 114 -6.49 -19.34 -4.10
CA PHE A 114 -5.52 -18.30 -3.79
C PHE A 114 -5.05 -17.60 -5.07
N ILE A 115 -5.22 -16.29 -5.13
CA ILE A 115 -4.76 -15.45 -6.25
C ILE A 115 -3.69 -14.50 -5.74
N ASP A 116 -2.44 -14.76 -6.14
CA ASP A 116 -1.32 -13.87 -5.82
C ASP A 116 -1.32 -12.69 -6.80
N GLU A 117 -1.07 -11.48 -6.25
CA GLU A 117 -1.09 -10.20 -6.98
C GLU A 117 -2.42 -9.95 -7.72
N ILE A 118 -3.56 -10.15 -7.04
CA ILE A 118 -4.92 -10.08 -7.62
C ILE A 118 -5.17 -8.75 -8.36
N HIS A 119 -4.50 -7.66 -8.00
CA HIS A 119 -4.59 -6.36 -8.68
C HIS A 119 -4.07 -6.39 -10.13
N ARG A 120 -3.34 -7.43 -10.53
CA ARG A 120 -2.89 -7.64 -11.92
C ARG A 120 -3.98 -8.19 -12.83
N PHE A 121 -5.03 -8.75 -12.26
CA PHE A 121 -6.19 -9.12 -13.05
C PHE A 121 -6.97 -7.89 -13.50
N ASN A 122 -7.35 -7.84 -14.78
CA ASN A 122 -8.24 -6.81 -15.29
C ASN A 122 -9.67 -7.00 -14.73
N LYS A 123 -10.51 -5.98 -14.90
CA LYS A 123 -11.90 -5.99 -14.39
C LYS A 123 -12.68 -7.21 -14.86
N GLY A 124 -12.58 -7.58 -16.14
CA GLY A 124 -13.28 -8.75 -16.68
C GLY A 124 -12.84 -10.08 -16.08
N GLN A 125 -11.55 -10.22 -15.72
CA GLN A 125 -11.06 -11.39 -15.02
C GLN A 125 -11.54 -11.44 -13.57
N GLN A 126 -11.58 -10.30 -12.91
CA GLN A 126 -12.14 -10.21 -11.55
C GLN A 126 -13.65 -10.48 -11.54
N ASP A 127 -14.40 -9.95 -12.52
CA ASP A 127 -15.84 -10.19 -12.68
C ASP A 127 -16.16 -11.66 -12.95
N TYR A 128 -15.28 -12.36 -13.69
CA TYR A 128 -15.44 -13.79 -13.95
C TYR A 128 -15.47 -14.64 -12.68
N LEU A 129 -14.82 -14.20 -11.61
CA LEU A 129 -14.77 -14.92 -10.32
C LEU A 129 -16.05 -14.75 -9.49
N LEU A 130 -16.80 -13.67 -9.71
CA LEU A 130 -17.95 -13.30 -8.87
C LEU A 130 -18.99 -14.42 -8.69
N PRO A 131 -19.49 -15.08 -9.75
CA PRO A 131 -20.50 -16.13 -9.59
C PRO A 131 -20.03 -17.28 -8.71
N PHE A 132 -18.75 -17.64 -8.80
CA PHE A 132 -18.17 -18.77 -8.05
C PHE A 132 -17.81 -18.45 -6.60
N VAL A 133 -17.65 -17.18 -6.30
CA VAL A 133 -17.51 -16.66 -4.93
C VAL A 133 -18.89 -16.56 -4.28
N GLU A 134 -19.91 -16.14 -5.06
CA GLU A 134 -21.28 -15.98 -4.58
C GLU A 134 -21.95 -17.32 -4.26
N ASP A 135 -21.81 -18.31 -5.14
CA ASP A 135 -22.40 -19.63 -4.96
C ASP A 135 -21.60 -20.56 -4.05
N GLY A 136 -20.43 -20.10 -3.58
CA GLY A 136 -19.56 -20.86 -2.67
C GLY A 136 -18.77 -21.98 -3.35
N THR A 137 -18.71 -22.04 -4.68
CA THR A 137 -17.87 -22.99 -5.43
C THR A 137 -16.40 -22.84 -5.01
N VAL A 138 -15.96 -21.59 -4.79
CA VAL A 138 -14.63 -21.28 -4.27
C VAL A 138 -14.69 -20.30 -3.10
N ILE A 139 -13.78 -20.49 -2.16
CA ILE A 139 -13.42 -19.49 -1.16
C ILE A 139 -12.23 -18.73 -1.72
N LEU A 140 -12.41 -17.45 -2.07
CA LEU A 140 -11.34 -16.63 -2.63
C LEU A 140 -10.42 -16.14 -1.51
N ILE A 141 -9.10 -16.33 -1.68
CA ILE A 141 -8.08 -15.61 -0.93
C ILE A 141 -7.26 -14.79 -1.92
N GLY A 142 -7.56 -13.50 -2.05
CA GLY A 142 -6.78 -12.57 -2.86
C GLY A 142 -5.61 -12.01 -2.08
N ALA A 143 -4.41 -11.95 -2.69
CA ALA A 143 -3.26 -11.27 -2.11
C ALA A 143 -2.83 -10.10 -3.00
N THR A 144 -2.48 -8.97 -2.40
CA THR A 144 -2.00 -7.79 -3.12
C THR A 144 -1.02 -6.97 -2.28
N THR A 145 -0.12 -6.26 -2.96
CA THR A 145 0.74 -5.24 -2.34
C THR A 145 0.12 -3.85 -2.40
N GLU A 146 -0.90 -3.67 -3.25
CA GLU A 146 -1.58 -2.41 -3.47
C GLU A 146 -2.83 -2.27 -2.59
N ASN A 147 -3.36 -1.04 -2.48
CA ASN A 147 -4.58 -0.81 -1.72
C ASN A 147 -5.78 -1.43 -2.44
N PRO A 148 -6.44 -2.44 -1.82
CA PRO A 148 -7.51 -3.20 -2.48
C PRO A 148 -8.73 -2.34 -2.84
N TYR A 149 -8.98 -1.26 -2.13
CA TYR A 149 -10.12 -0.38 -2.41
C TYR A 149 -10.02 0.37 -3.75
N PHE A 150 -8.81 0.47 -4.32
CA PHE A 150 -8.60 1.09 -5.63
C PHE A 150 -8.45 0.05 -6.74
N GLU A 151 -7.87 -1.11 -6.43
CA GLU A 151 -7.41 -2.07 -7.43
C GLU A 151 -8.30 -3.31 -7.57
N VAL A 152 -9.07 -3.65 -6.54
CA VAL A 152 -9.97 -4.80 -6.57
C VAL A 152 -11.39 -4.34 -6.83
N ASN A 153 -12.12 -5.09 -7.67
CA ASN A 153 -13.51 -4.79 -7.99
C ASN A 153 -14.38 -4.70 -6.73
N SER A 154 -15.17 -3.64 -6.63
CA SER A 154 -16.06 -3.38 -5.50
C SER A 154 -17.04 -4.53 -5.21
N ALA A 155 -17.46 -5.26 -6.24
CA ALA A 155 -18.32 -6.43 -6.08
C ALA A 155 -17.60 -7.60 -5.39
N LEU A 156 -16.31 -7.83 -5.64
CA LEU A 156 -15.50 -8.80 -4.90
C LEU A 156 -15.22 -8.33 -3.46
N LEU A 157 -14.94 -7.03 -3.28
CA LEU A 157 -14.69 -6.47 -1.96
C LEU A 157 -15.91 -6.58 -1.05
N SER A 158 -17.12 -6.34 -1.57
CA SER A 158 -18.36 -6.45 -0.78
C SER A 158 -18.64 -7.87 -0.28
N ARG A 159 -18.00 -8.87 -0.87
CA ARG A 159 -18.14 -10.31 -0.55
C ARG A 159 -16.94 -10.88 0.18
N SER A 160 -15.95 -10.04 0.47
CA SER A 160 -14.69 -10.46 1.08
C SER A 160 -14.39 -9.66 2.35
N SER A 161 -13.81 -10.30 3.33
CA SER A 161 -13.22 -9.59 4.47
C SER A 161 -11.80 -9.15 4.12
N ILE A 162 -11.46 -7.91 4.44
CA ILE A 162 -10.17 -7.32 4.10
C ILE A 162 -9.28 -7.35 5.34
N PHE A 163 -8.06 -7.88 5.21
CA PHE A 163 -7.08 -7.94 6.28
C PHE A 163 -5.75 -7.32 5.83
N GLU A 164 -5.29 -6.35 6.59
CA GLU A 164 -4.00 -5.71 6.40
C GLU A 164 -2.89 -6.50 7.10
N LEU A 165 -1.87 -6.92 6.33
CA LEU A 165 -0.63 -7.43 6.89
C LEU A 165 0.36 -6.28 7.04
N LYS A 166 0.82 -6.06 8.25
CA LYS A 166 1.82 -5.03 8.57
C LYS A 166 3.23 -5.56 8.35
N LYS A 167 4.18 -4.65 8.16
CA LYS A 167 5.61 -5.01 8.20
C LYS A 167 5.92 -5.76 9.49
N LEU A 168 6.75 -6.77 9.40
CA LEU A 168 7.26 -7.45 10.57
C LEU A 168 8.17 -6.50 11.36
N ASN A 169 8.06 -6.52 12.67
CA ASN A 169 8.96 -5.73 13.50
C ASN A 169 10.34 -6.41 13.61
N THR A 170 11.32 -5.71 14.18
CA THR A 170 12.69 -6.21 14.33
C THR A 170 12.73 -7.53 15.12
N GLU A 171 11.96 -7.66 16.19
CA GLU A 171 11.91 -8.88 17.00
C GLU A 171 11.27 -10.06 16.24
N ASP A 172 10.25 -9.81 15.43
CA ASP A 172 9.67 -10.84 14.55
C ASP A 172 10.72 -11.39 13.58
N ILE A 173 11.53 -10.52 12.97
CA ILE A 173 12.59 -10.94 12.06
C ILE A 173 13.68 -11.69 12.81
N LYS A 174 14.10 -11.25 14.01
CA LYS A 174 15.06 -11.98 14.85
C LYS A 174 14.60 -13.42 15.15
N ILE A 175 13.30 -13.59 15.47
CA ILE A 175 12.70 -14.91 15.70
C ILE A 175 12.85 -15.77 14.43
N LEU A 176 12.56 -15.21 13.24
CA LEU A 176 12.68 -15.94 11.98
C LEU A 176 14.13 -16.33 11.67
N LEU A 177 15.10 -15.41 11.86
CA LEU A 177 16.52 -15.67 11.64
C LEU A 177 17.07 -16.72 12.60
N LYS A 178 16.74 -16.64 13.89
CA LYS A 178 17.12 -17.65 14.89
C LYS A 178 16.52 -19.01 14.54
N ARG A 179 15.24 -19.07 14.17
CA ARG A 179 14.60 -20.30 13.69
C ARG A 179 15.30 -20.87 12.45
N ALA A 180 15.73 -20.01 11.53
CA ALA A 180 16.43 -20.41 10.31
C ALA A 180 17.75 -21.12 10.62
N ILE A 181 18.54 -20.62 11.56
CA ILE A 181 19.86 -21.16 11.93
C ILE A 181 19.74 -22.43 12.77
N THR A 182 18.73 -22.53 13.63
CA THR A 182 18.61 -23.65 14.58
C THR A 182 17.85 -24.84 14.02
N ASN A 183 16.94 -24.65 13.05
CA ASN A 183 16.16 -25.74 12.52
C ASN A 183 17.00 -26.65 11.62
N THR A 184 17.15 -27.94 12.02
CA THR A 184 17.96 -28.92 11.30
C THR A 184 17.25 -29.58 10.12
N GLU A 185 15.90 -29.58 10.10
CA GLU A 185 15.14 -30.27 9.04
C GLU A 185 14.85 -29.35 7.85
N LYS A 186 14.39 -28.13 8.13
CA LYS A 186 13.94 -27.18 7.11
C LYS A 186 14.86 -25.97 6.98
N GLY A 187 15.71 -25.72 7.98
CA GLY A 187 16.57 -24.57 8.08
C GLY A 187 18.03 -24.85 7.71
N LEU A 188 18.92 -24.17 8.41
CA LEU A 188 20.36 -24.18 8.25
C LEU A 188 21.07 -24.87 9.42
N GLY A 189 20.34 -25.51 10.35
CA GLY A 189 20.91 -26.08 11.58
C GLY A 189 21.98 -27.14 11.32
N ALA A 190 21.91 -27.88 10.22
CA ALA A 190 22.93 -28.85 9.82
C ALA A 190 24.30 -28.22 9.50
N PHE A 191 24.34 -26.93 9.17
CA PHE A 191 25.59 -26.18 8.89
C PHE A 191 26.36 -25.76 10.13
N LYS A 192 25.75 -25.86 11.33
CA LYS A 192 26.34 -25.39 12.59
C LYS A 192 26.75 -23.92 12.51
N ALA A 193 25.87 -23.06 12.00
CA ALA A 193 26.13 -21.63 11.92
C ALA A 193 25.73 -20.93 13.23
N VAL A 194 26.51 -19.91 13.58
CA VAL A 194 26.27 -18.99 14.72
C VAL A 194 26.24 -17.58 14.15
N ILE A 195 25.26 -16.79 14.53
CA ILE A 195 25.16 -15.39 14.15
C ILE A 195 25.48 -14.52 15.37
N ASP A 196 26.36 -13.54 15.19
CA ASP A 196 26.68 -12.58 16.23
C ASP A 196 25.48 -11.66 16.51
N ASP A 197 25.33 -11.17 17.74
CA ASP A 197 24.18 -10.38 18.14
C ASP A 197 24.04 -9.07 17.34
N ASP A 198 25.14 -8.44 16.99
CA ASP A 198 25.19 -7.22 16.17
C ASP A 198 24.80 -7.52 14.70
N ALA A 199 25.23 -8.65 14.15
CA ALA A 199 24.84 -9.11 12.82
C ALA A 199 23.33 -9.47 12.76
N LEU A 200 22.82 -10.11 13.83
CA LEU A 200 21.39 -10.41 13.96
C LEU A 200 20.55 -9.14 14.03
N GLU A 201 20.97 -8.18 14.87
CA GLU A 201 20.33 -6.86 14.97
C GLU A 201 20.34 -6.13 13.62
N PHE A 202 21.50 -6.10 12.97
CA PHE A 202 21.69 -5.46 11.67
C PHE A 202 20.77 -6.04 10.60
N LEU A 203 20.77 -7.37 10.38
CA LEU A 203 19.90 -8.02 9.40
C LEU A 203 18.43 -7.78 9.68
N SER A 204 18.06 -7.79 10.96
CA SER A 204 16.67 -7.59 11.36
C SER A 204 16.17 -6.18 11.06
N ASN A 205 17.02 -5.17 11.25
CA ASN A 205 16.69 -3.78 10.96
C ASN A 205 16.70 -3.47 9.46
N VAL A 206 17.77 -3.91 8.75
CA VAL A 206 17.97 -3.58 7.34
C VAL A 206 16.99 -4.28 6.41
N SER A 207 16.43 -5.44 6.83
CA SER A 207 15.37 -6.12 6.08
C SER A 207 14.06 -5.32 6.02
N ASN A 208 13.90 -4.30 6.88
CA ASN A 208 12.74 -3.40 6.91
C ASN A 208 11.39 -4.13 6.94
N GLY A 209 11.33 -5.23 7.70
CA GLY A 209 10.13 -6.04 7.88
C GLY A 209 9.83 -7.03 6.74
N ASP A 210 10.74 -7.19 5.78
CA ASP A 210 10.67 -8.21 4.72
C ASP A 210 11.38 -9.50 5.15
N ALA A 211 10.61 -10.50 5.60
CA ALA A 211 11.14 -11.80 6.00
C ALA A 211 11.86 -12.53 4.86
N ARG A 212 11.43 -12.36 3.62
CA ARG A 212 12.05 -13.02 2.46
C ARG A 212 13.46 -12.50 2.22
N SER A 213 13.65 -11.18 2.33
CA SER A 213 14.95 -10.52 2.21
C SER A 213 15.89 -10.96 3.33
N ALA A 214 15.43 -10.98 4.58
CA ALA A 214 16.21 -11.43 5.73
C ALA A 214 16.65 -12.89 5.61
N LEU A 215 15.72 -13.78 5.28
CA LEU A 215 16.00 -15.22 5.12
C LEU A 215 16.92 -15.50 3.94
N LYS A 216 16.83 -14.77 2.84
CA LYS A 216 17.75 -14.88 1.71
C LYS A 216 19.17 -14.46 2.10
N ALA A 217 19.30 -13.36 2.85
CA ALA A 217 20.61 -12.86 3.28
C ALA A 217 21.33 -13.86 4.22
N ILE A 218 20.61 -14.40 5.21
CA ILE A 218 21.21 -15.38 6.13
C ILE A 218 21.52 -16.72 5.42
N GLU A 219 20.69 -17.16 4.47
CA GLU A 219 20.97 -18.34 3.66
C GLU A 219 22.26 -18.17 2.88
N LEU A 220 22.43 -17.03 2.19
CA LEU A 220 23.64 -16.71 1.45
C LEU A 220 24.86 -16.64 2.38
N ALA A 221 24.74 -15.97 3.52
CA ALA A 221 25.79 -15.84 4.50
C ALA A 221 26.32 -17.22 4.99
N VAL A 222 25.41 -18.13 5.33
CA VAL A 222 25.78 -19.47 5.79
C VAL A 222 26.40 -20.33 4.68
N LEU A 223 25.90 -20.19 3.45
CA LEU A 223 26.38 -21.02 2.33
C LEU A 223 27.71 -20.57 1.75
N THR A 224 28.09 -19.29 1.95
CA THR A 224 29.31 -18.69 1.36
C THR A 224 30.43 -18.45 2.36
N THR A 225 30.17 -18.57 3.67
CA THR A 225 31.19 -18.36 4.71
C THR A 225 31.86 -19.68 5.05
N GLU A 226 33.18 -19.68 5.09
CA GLU A 226 33.99 -20.83 5.48
C GLU A 226 33.84 -21.17 6.97
N ARG A 227 34.06 -22.42 7.32
CA ARG A 227 34.06 -22.87 8.72
C ARG A 227 35.32 -22.39 9.43
N SER A 228 35.12 -21.88 10.62
CA SER A 228 36.23 -21.54 11.52
C SER A 228 36.90 -22.77 12.11
N SER A 229 38.05 -22.61 12.76
CA SER A 229 38.82 -23.68 13.39
C SER A 229 38.07 -24.43 14.48
N ASP A 230 37.03 -23.85 15.06
CA ASP A 230 36.11 -24.46 16.04
C ASP A 230 35.02 -25.34 15.40
N GLY A 231 34.97 -25.40 14.08
CA GLY A 231 34.00 -26.18 13.30
C GLY A 231 32.68 -25.49 13.10
N TYR A 232 32.49 -24.24 13.49
CA TYR A 232 31.30 -23.42 13.30
C TYR A 232 31.48 -22.44 12.14
N ILE A 233 30.35 -21.99 11.58
CA ILE A 233 30.29 -20.89 10.62
C ILE A 233 29.86 -19.65 11.40
N HIS A 234 30.73 -18.66 11.54
CA HIS A 234 30.43 -17.41 12.23
C HIS A 234 29.94 -16.34 11.27
N ILE A 235 28.72 -15.86 11.49
CA ILE A 235 28.12 -14.79 10.70
C ILE A 235 28.31 -13.48 11.46
N THR A 236 29.35 -12.76 11.07
CA THR A 236 29.69 -11.44 11.60
C THR A 236 28.88 -10.34 10.89
N ILE A 237 28.93 -9.12 11.42
CA ILE A 237 28.24 -7.95 10.81
C ILE A 237 28.78 -7.66 9.41
N ASP A 238 30.06 -7.89 9.14
CA ASP A 238 30.65 -7.67 7.82
C ASP A 238 30.07 -8.66 6.79
N VAL A 239 30.04 -9.94 7.12
CA VAL A 239 29.43 -10.99 6.30
C VAL A 239 27.95 -10.69 6.06
N ALA A 240 27.22 -10.31 7.10
CA ALA A 240 25.81 -10.00 7.02
C ALA A 240 25.53 -8.80 6.09
N SER A 241 26.37 -7.76 6.16
CA SER A 241 26.22 -6.55 5.34
C SER A 241 26.50 -6.82 3.87
N GLU A 242 27.48 -7.65 3.55
CA GLU A 242 27.81 -8.06 2.19
C GLU A 242 26.66 -8.88 1.59
N CYS A 243 26.11 -9.84 2.34
CA CYS A 243 25.05 -10.74 1.85
C CYS A 243 23.71 -10.03 1.60
N ILE A 244 23.40 -8.96 2.32
CA ILE A 244 22.17 -8.19 2.07
C ILE A 244 22.36 -7.12 0.99
N GLN A 245 23.60 -6.94 0.50
CA GLN A 245 23.98 -5.96 -0.54
C GLN A 245 23.57 -4.52 -0.18
N LYS A 246 23.52 -4.21 1.10
CA LYS A 246 23.28 -2.87 1.63
C LYS A 246 24.49 -2.48 2.48
N ARG A 247 25.13 -1.34 2.14
CA ARG A 247 26.23 -0.82 2.96
C ARG A 247 25.75 -0.62 4.40
N VAL A 248 26.64 -0.91 5.36
CA VAL A 248 26.49 -0.48 6.77
C VAL A 248 26.56 1.05 6.77
N VAL A 249 25.48 1.68 6.44
CA VAL A 249 25.27 3.07 6.83
C VAL A 249 24.89 2.98 8.30
N SER A 250 25.48 3.79 9.15
CA SER A 250 25.10 3.87 10.56
C SER A 250 23.60 4.17 10.64
N TYR A 251 22.82 3.10 10.60
CA TYR A 251 21.37 3.17 10.65
C TYR A 251 21.03 3.43 12.11
N ASP A 252 20.61 4.62 12.37
CA ASP A 252 20.07 5.02 13.65
C ASP A 252 18.94 4.05 14.02
N LYS A 253 19.07 3.40 15.16
CA LYS A 253 18.36 2.17 15.58
C LYS A 253 16.85 2.30 15.78
N ASN A 254 16.22 3.45 15.43
CA ASN A 254 14.80 3.70 15.68
C ASN A 254 14.05 3.95 14.37
N GLY A 255 13.02 3.14 14.09
CA GLY A 255 12.08 3.35 13.00
C GLY A 255 11.39 4.73 13.00
N ASP A 256 11.46 5.47 14.10
CA ASP A 256 11.01 6.86 14.24
C ASP A 256 11.81 7.81 13.33
N ASN A 257 13.11 7.58 13.10
CA ASN A 257 13.95 8.45 12.26
C ASN A 257 13.51 8.54 10.79
N HIS A 258 12.84 7.53 10.26
CA HIS A 258 12.29 7.57 8.90
C HIS A 258 11.11 8.54 8.81
N TYR A 259 10.13 8.37 9.71
CA TYR A 259 8.97 9.26 9.77
C TYR A 259 9.36 10.68 10.17
N ASP A 260 10.35 10.84 11.05
CA ASP A 260 10.89 12.13 11.44
C ASP A 260 11.58 12.85 10.28
N THR A 261 12.34 12.13 9.45
CA THR A 261 12.99 12.70 8.25
C THR A 261 11.94 13.17 7.24
N ILE A 262 10.90 12.38 6.98
CA ILE A 262 9.79 12.76 6.08
C ILE A 262 9.03 13.96 6.65
N SER A 263 8.75 13.95 7.95
CA SER A 263 8.07 15.05 8.64
C SER A 263 8.92 16.34 8.58
N ALA A 264 10.21 16.23 8.81
CA ALA A 264 11.14 17.35 8.71
C ALA A 264 11.23 17.89 7.27
N PHE A 265 11.27 17.03 6.27
CA PHE A 265 11.25 17.36 4.85
C PHE A 265 10.04 18.21 4.49
N ILE A 266 8.83 17.74 4.86
CA ILE A 266 7.58 18.46 4.58
C ILE A 266 7.55 19.79 5.34
N LYS A 267 7.91 19.80 6.63
CA LYS A 267 7.93 21.00 7.46
C LYS A 267 8.92 22.04 6.95
N SER A 268 10.05 21.62 6.38
CA SER A 268 11.03 22.53 5.79
C SER A 268 10.48 23.21 4.53
N MET A 269 9.83 22.49 3.63
CA MET A 269 9.17 23.07 2.47
C MET A 269 8.03 24.02 2.88
N ARG A 270 7.21 23.61 3.86
CA ARG A 270 6.13 24.44 4.43
C ARG A 270 6.68 25.70 5.10
N GLY A 271 7.78 25.59 5.81
CA GLY A 271 8.45 26.66 6.53
C GLY A 271 9.33 27.56 5.64
N SER A 272 9.36 27.34 4.33
CA SER A 272 10.15 28.10 3.36
C SER A 272 11.66 28.09 3.64
N ASP A 273 12.18 26.92 4.07
CA ASP A 273 13.61 26.66 4.22
C ASP A 273 14.08 25.69 3.15
N PRO A 274 14.57 26.18 1.98
CA PRO A 274 15.03 25.32 0.88
C PRO A 274 16.30 24.54 1.26
N ASP A 275 17.19 25.06 2.08
CA ASP A 275 18.43 24.35 2.46
C ASP A 275 18.13 23.13 3.32
N ALA A 276 17.26 23.28 4.32
CA ALA A 276 16.79 22.14 5.11
C ALA A 276 16.01 21.14 4.26
N ALA A 277 15.14 21.59 3.36
CA ALA A 277 14.37 20.73 2.48
C ALA A 277 15.27 19.88 1.57
N ILE A 278 16.29 20.47 0.96
CA ILE A 278 17.29 19.76 0.15
C ILE A 278 18.12 18.80 0.99
N TYR A 279 18.50 19.18 2.21
CA TYR A 279 19.22 18.28 3.10
C TYR A 279 18.41 17.02 3.43
N TYR A 280 17.11 17.17 3.79
CA TYR A 280 16.25 16.03 4.07
C TYR A 280 15.91 15.22 2.81
N LEU A 281 15.78 15.85 1.63
CA LEU A 281 15.70 15.15 0.36
C LEU A 281 16.94 14.25 0.15
N ALA A 282 18.14 14.80 0.34
CA ALA A 282 19.37 14.05 0.19
C ALA A 282 19.46 12.86 1.18
N ARG A 283 19.02 13.04 2.43
CA ARG A 283 18.93 11.95 3.42
C ARG A 283 17.99 10.85 2.96
N MET A 284 16.80 11.18 2.47
CA MET A 284 15.83 10.20 1.96
C MET A 284 16.39 9.43 0.76
N LEU A 285 16.98 10.13 -0.22
CA LEU A 285 17.59 9.52 -1.41
C LEU A 285 18.76 8.60 -1.04
N TYR A 286 19.61 9.04 -0.13
CA TYR A 286 20.75 8.25 0.36
C TYR A 286 20.31 7.00 1.12
N SER A 287 19.21 7.07 1.86
CA SER A 287 18.60 5.94 2.57
C SER A 287 17.84 4.98 1.63
N GLY A 288 17.75 5.28 0.34
CA GLY A 288 17.08 4.46 -0.65
C GLY A 288 15.55 4.55 -0.60
N GLU A 289 15.01 5.70 -0.16
CA GLU A 289 13.56 5.96 -0.19
C GLU A 289 13.02 5.89 -1.62
N ASP A 290 11.79 5.45 -1.77
CA ASP A 290 11.11 5.42 -3.06
C ASP A 290 10.96 6.84 -3.63
N ILE A 291 11.57 7.09 -4.79
CA ILE A 291 11.52 8.38 -5.47
C ILE A 291 10.10 8.80 -5.85
N LYS A 292 9.21 7.85 -6.11
CA LYS A 292 7.78 8.11 -6.36
C LYS A 292 7.06 8.54 -5.09
N PHE A 293 7.43 7.97 -3.94
CA PHE A 293 6.92 8.41 -2.66
C PHE A 293 7.36 9.84 -2.36
N ILE A 294 8.64 10.17 -2.56
CA ILE A 294 9.16 11.55 -2.39
C ILE A 294 8.39 12.52 -3.28
N ALA A 295 8.22 12.21 -4.57
CA ALA A 295 7.49 13.03 -5.52
C ALA A 295 6.03 13.27 -5.09
N ARG A 296 5.33 12.25 -4.59
CA ARG A 296 3.97 12.39 -4.02
C ARG A 296 3.94 13.36 -2.85
N ARG A 297 4.95 13.33 -1.97
CA ARG A 297 5.00 14.27 -0.83
C ARG A 297 5.21 15.71 -1.27
N ILE A 298 6.00 15.94 -2.31
CA ILE A 298 6.17 17.27 -2.92
C ILE A 298 4.85 17.78 -3.52
N MET A 299 4.12 16.95 -4.27
CA MET A 299 2.82 17.31 -4.84
C MET A 299 1.79 17.67 -3.75
N ILE A 300 1.74 16.89 -2.67
CA ILE A 300 0.85 17.18 -1.54
C ILE A 300 1.20 18.53 -0.92
N CYS A 301 2.48 18.78 -0.62
CA CYS A 301 2.94 20.05 -0.06
C CYS A 301 2.63 21.25 -0.98
N ALA A 302 2.80 21.07 -2.30
CA ALA A 302 2.45 22.10 -3.30
C ALA A 302 0.95 22.44 -3.27
N ALA A 303 0.06 21.45 -3.10
CA ALA A 303 -1.38 21.66 -3.05
C ALA A 303 -1.86 22.15 -1.68
N GLU A 304 -1.30 21.63 -0.59
CA GLU A 304 -1.71 21.87 0.79
C GLU A 304 -1.16 23.19 1.33
N ASP A 305 0.15 23.45 1.13
CA ASP A 305 0.88 24.52 1.80
C ASP A 305 1.12 25.75 0.89
N VAL A 306 1.29 25.55 -0.41
CA VAL A 306 1.42 26.64 -1.40
C VAL A 306 0.05 27.02 -1.95
N GLY A 307 -0.75 26.05 -2.37
CA GLY A 307 -2.12 26.24 -2.83
C GLY A 307 -2.23 27.29 -3.94
N LEU A 308 -3.19 28.19 -3.80
CA LEU A 308 -3.41 29.28 -4.76
C LEU A 308 -2.54 30.53 -4.52
N ALA A 309 -1.65 30.52 -3.54
CA ALA A 309 -0.65 31.59 -3.46
C ALA A 309 0.32 31.55 -4.65
N ASP A 310 0.63 30.32 -5.17
CA ASP A 310 1.29 30.12 -6.45
C ASP A 310 0.74 28.86 -7.15
N PRO A 311 -0.22 29.00 -8.07
CA PRO A 311 -0.82 27.88 -8.80
C PRO A 311 0.19 27.00 -9.60
N ASN A 312 1.35 27.54 -9.95
CA ASN A 312 2.37 26.82 -10.70
C ASN A 312 3.08 25.76 -9.83
N ALA A 313 3.07 25.89 -8.51
CA ALA A 313 3.75 24.94 -7.63
C ALA A 313 3.25 23.50 -7.84
N LEU A 314 1.94 23.31 -7.95
CA LEU A 314 1.36 21.99 -8.23
C LEU A 314 1.69 21.52 -9.65
N VAL A 315 1.75 22.40 -10.64
CA VAL A 315 2.12 22.07 -12.02
C VAL A 315 3.57 21.58 -12.06
N VAL A 316 4.50 22.31 -11.44
CA VAL A 316 5.92 21.93 -11.34
C VAL A 316 6.08 20.59 -10.64
N ALA A 317 5.44 20.43 -9.47
CA ALA A 317 5.51 19.19 -8.70
C ALA A 317 4.96 17.97 -9.48
N THR A 318 3.86 18.15 -10.22
CA THR A 318 3.26 17.08 -11.05
C THR A 318 4.15 16.73 -12.25
N SER A 319 4.72 17.74 -12.91
CA SER A 319 5.66 17.55 -14.03
C SER A 319 6.92 16.81 -13.55
N ALA A 320 7.44 17.20 -12.39
CA ALA A 320 8.58 16.52 -11.77
C ALA A 320 8.26 15.05 -11.43
N ALA A 321 7.10 14.76 -10.85
CA ALA A 321 6.68 13.39 -10.55
C ALA A 321 6.62 12.52 -11.81
N THR A 322 6.08 13.04 -12.91
CA THR A 322 6.00 12.35 -14.20
C THR A 322 7.40 12.12 -14.81
N ALA A 323 8.29 13.11 -14.70
CA ALA A 323 9.65 13.01 -15.22
C ALA A 323 10.50 12.00 -14.43
N VAL A 324 10.40 12.01 -13.09
CA VAL A 324 11.08 11.07 -12.19
C VAL A 324 10.71 9.63 -12.51
N GLU A 325 9.44 9.38 -12.81
CA GLU A 325 8.95 8.03 -13.16
C GLU A 325 9.53 7.49 -14.47
N LYS A 326 9.79 8.39 -15.45
CA LYS A 326 10.34 8.04 -16.76
C LYS A 326 11.87 7.91 -16.75
N ILE A 327 12.55 8.73 -15.97
CA ILE A 327 14.00 8.86 -15.99
C ILE A 327 14.66 7.91 -14.98
N GLY A 328 14.16 7.84 -13.75
CA GLY A 328 14.75 7.05 -12.68
C GLY A 328 16.04 7.63 -12.12
N MET A 329 16.64 6.91 -11.17
CA MET A 329 17.94 7.29 -10.57
C MET A 329 19.09 6.89 -11.51
N PRO A 330 20.20 7.64 -11.52
CA PRO A 330 20.55 8.71 -10.58
C PRO A 330 20.06 10.12 -10.96
N GLU A 331 19.56 10.37 -12.14
CA GLU A 331 19.20 11.71 -12.65
C GLU A 331 17.92 12.26 -12.01
N ALA A 332 17.01 11.41 -11.56
CA ALA A 332 15.77 11.80 -10.88
C ALA A 332 16.01 12.72 -9.66
N ARG A 333 17.19 12.62 -9.01
CA ARG A 333 17.58 13.51 -7.91
C ARG A 333 17.58 14.99 -8.28
N ILE A 334 17.96 15.31 -9.53
CA ILE A 334 18.05 16.69 -10.03
C ILE A 334 16.65 17.27 -10.17
N ILE A 335 15.74 16.50 -10.75
CA ILE A 335 14.32 16.88 -10.96
C ILE A 335 13.61 17.06 -9.62
N LEU A 336 13.85 16.16 -8.67
CA LEU A 336 13.30 16.26 -7.32
C LEU A 336 13.83 17.51 -6.61
N ALA A 337 15.13 17.82 -6.75
CA ALA A 337 15.73 19.00 -6.13
C ALA A 337 15.13 20.30 -6.68
N GLU A 338 14.90 20.39 -8.01
CA GLU A 338 14.24 21.54 -8.64
C GLU A 338 12.82 21.74 -8.08
N ALA A 339 12.01 20.68 -8.04
CA ALA A 339 10.65 20.76 -7.50
C ALA A 339 10.63 21.14 -6.02
N VAL A 340 11.54 20.58 -5.21
CA VAL A 340 11.66 20.90 -3.78
C VAL A 340 12.02 22.37 -3.58
N ASN A 341 13.01 22.88 -4.31
CA ASN A 341 13.41 24.29 -4.23
C ASN A 341 12.25 25.21 -4.64
N TYR A 342 11.54 24.87 -5.73
CA TYR A 342 10.38 25.67 -6.16
C TYR A 342 9.31 25.71 -5.07
N VAL A 343 8.87 24.56 -4.54
CA VAL A 343 7.83 24.49 -3.51
C VAL A 343 8.28 25.15 -2.20
N ALA A 344 9.55 24.99 -1.81
CA ALA A 344 10.08 25.61 -0.61
C ALA A 344 10.12 27.15 -0.70
N THR A 345 10.44 27.69 -1.89
CA THR A 345 10.58 29.15 -2.07
C THR A 345 9.29 29.84 -2.51
N ALA A 346 8.26 29.11 -2.93
CA ALA A 346 6.96 29.67 -3.29
C ALA A 346 6.26 30.32 -2.10
N PRO A 347 5.42 31.36 -2.33
CA PRO A 347 4.54 31.92 -1.30
C PRO A 347 3.58 30.83 -0.78
N LYS A 348 3.13 30.96 0.47
CA LYS A 348 2.36 29.91 1.14
C LYS A 348 0.93 30.36 1.43
N SER A 349 -0.04 29.50 1.09
CA SER A 349 -1.43 29.60 1.52
C SER A 349 -2.06 28.22 1.61
N ASN A 350 -2.68 27.92 2.73
CA ASN A 350 -3.45 26.69 2.92
C ASN A 350 -4.97 26.93 2.81
N ALA A 351 -5.40 28.07 2.26
CA ALA A 351 -6.81 28.45 2.17
C ALA A 351 -7.66 27.41 1.42
N SER A 352 -7.11 26.80 0.35
CA SER A 352 -7.79 25.72 -0.39
C SER A 352 -7.96 24.46 0.45
N TYR A 353 -6.94 24.05 1.20
CA TYR A 353 -6.98 22.90 2.11
C TYR A 353 -8.01 23.13 3.22
N LEU A 354 -7.97 24.29 3.89
CA LEU A 354 -8.93 24.62 4.95
C LEU A 354 -10.37 24.70 4.41
N SER A 355 -10.56 25.14 3.16
CA SER A 355 -11.89 25.25 2.55
C SER A 355 -12.58 23.90 2.42
N ILE A 356 -11.87 22.89 1.92
CA ILE A 356 -12.43 21.54 1.75
C ILE A 356 -12.65 20.85 3.10
N ASP A 357 -11.75 21.01 4.06
CA ASP A 357 -11.89 20.42 5.39
C ASP A 357 -13.11 21.01 6.13
N LYS A 358 -13.31 22.33 6.05
CA LYS A 358 -14.47 23.03 6.59
C LYS A 358 -15.77 22.52 5.94
N ALA A 359 -15.80 22.40 4.62
CA ALA A 359 -16.94 21.86 3.89
C ALA A 359 -17.26 20.41 4.26
N LEU A 360 -16.24 19.55 4.34
CA LEU A 360 -16.40 18.16 4.76
C LEU A 360 -16.91 18.04 6.20
N SER A 361 -16.48 18.92 7.08
CA SER A 361 -16.98 18.97 8.47
C SER A 361 -18.46 19.26 8.53
N VAL A 362 -18.94 20.25 7.76
CA VAL A 362 -20.37 20.58 7.67
C VAL A 362 -21.16 19.37 7.12
N VAL A 363 -20.72 18.77 6.02
CA VAL A 363 -21.41 17.62 5.42
C VAL A 363 -21.47 16.41 6.36
N LYS A 364 -20.46 16.19 7.21
CA LYS A 364 -20.41 15.05 8.15
C LYS A 364 -21.27 15.26 9.40
N ASN A 365 -21.35 16.51 9.88
CA ASN A 365 -21.95 16.80 11.17
C ASN A 365 -23.40 17.33 11.08
N GLU A 366 -23.82 17.76 9.92
CA GLU A 366 -25.17 18.30 9.68
C GLU A 366 -25.96 17.36 8.76
N LYS A 367 -27.30 17.37 8.90
CA LYS A 367 -28.16 16.72 7.88
C LYS A 367 -27.92 17.43 6.57
N THR A 368 -27.48 16.70 5.55
CA THR A 368 -27.18 17.26 4.23
C THR A 368 -28.40 17.99 3.68
N PRO A 369 -28.36 19.34 3.56
CA PRO A 369 -29.49 20.12 3.08
C PRO A 369 -29.81 19.82 1.62
N GLN A 370 -31.04 20.13 1.17
CA GLN A 370 -31.39 19.97 -0.22
C GLN A 370 -30.75 21.07 -1.08
N VAL A 371 -30.36 20.68 -2.29
CA VAL A 371 -29.90 21.66 -3.29
C VAL A 371 -31.03 22.63 -3.61
N PRO A 372 -30.77 23.97 -3.64
CA PRO A 372 -31.77 24.97 -4.01
C PRO A 372 -32.48 24.61 -5.33
N THR A 373 -33.80 24.76 -5.37
CA THR A 373 -34.63 24.28 -6.49
C THR A 373 -34.23 24.87 -7.85
N HIS A 374 -33.80 26.13 -7.88
CA HIS A 374 -33.32 26.79 -9.10
C HIS A 374 -31.98 26.24 -9.63
N LEU A 375 -31.19 25.55 -8.78
CA LEU A 375 -29.94 24.89 -9.18
C LEU A 375 -30.10 23.39 -9.52
N GLN A 376 -31.28 22.82 -9.27
CA GLN A 376 -31.53 21.42 -9.56
C GLN A 376 -31.62 21.19 -11.07
N ASP A 377 -31.25 19.98 -11.50
CA ASP A 377 -31.24 19.60 -12.92
C ASP A 377 -32.61 19.78 -13.57
N ALA A 378 -32.63 20.52 -14.67
CA ALA A 378 -33.83 20.83 -15.44
C ALA A 378 -33.90 20.13 -16.83
N HIS A 379 -32.97 19.20 -17.14
CA HIS A 379 -32.85 18.61 -18.47
C HIS A 379 -33.89 17.49 -18.77
N TYR A 380 -34.75 17.11 -17.84
CA TYR A 380 -35.72 16.05 -18.01
C TYR A 380 -37.18 16.60 -18.11
N LYS A 381 -38.05 15.87 -18.87
CA LYS A 381 -39.41 16.34 -19.25
C LYS A 381 -40.35 16.75 -18.10
N ALA A 382 -40.11 16.31 -16.87
CA ALA A 382 -40.95 16.62 -15.71
C ALA A 382 -40.33 17.69 -14.77
N ALA A 383 -39.15 18.15 -15.03
CA ALA A 383 -38.37 19.07 -14.12
C ALA A 383 -39.17 20.35 -13.83
N ALA A 384 -39.75 20.97 -14.85
CA ALA A 384 -40.51 22.21 -14.68
C ALA A 384 -41.76 22.03 -13.79
N LYS A 385 -42.40 20.84 -13.78
CA LYS A 385 -43.54 20.55 -12.90
C LYS A 385 -43.13 20.45 -11.42
N LEU A 386 -41.90 20.15 -11.18
CA LEU A 386 -41.30 20.06 -9.84
C LEU A 386 -40.60 21.37 -9.39
N GLY A 387 -40.61 22.39 -10.25
CA GLY A 387 -39.98 23.67 -9.98
C GLY A 387 -38.46 23.69 -10.19
N HIS A 388 -37.88 22.61 -10.71
CA HIS A 388 -36.44 22.46 -10.89
C HIS A 388 -35.93 23.39 -11.98
N GLY A 389 -34.83 24.13 -11.68
CA GLY A 389 -34.20 25.08 -12.61
C GLY A 389 -34.96 26.39 -12.81
N ILE A 390 -36.16 26.55 -12.24
CA ILE A 390 -36.96 27.79 -12.40
C ILE A 390 -36.29 28.90 -11.60
N GLY A 391 -36.04 30.03 -12.29
CA GLY A 391 -35.41 31.21 -11.65
C GLY A 391 -33.90 31.22 -11.64
N TYR A 392 -33.24 30.19 -12.20
CA TYR A 392 -31.79 30.19 -12.39
C TYR A 392 -31.38 31.34 -13.32
N LYS A 393 -30.39 32.12 -12.87
CA LYS A 393 -29.80 33.21 -13.65
C LYS A 393 -28.48 32.75 -14.23
N TYR A 394 -28.39 32.68 -15.56
CA TYR A 394 -27.17 32.25 -16.24
C TYR A 394 -26.13 33.40 -16.21
N ALA A 395 -25.05 33.18 -15.50
CA ALA A 395 -24.06 34.26 -15.21
C ALA A 395 -23.46 34.88 -16.47
N HIS A 396 -23.30 34.14 -17.57
CA HIS A 396 -22.76 34.66 -18.83
C HIS A 396 -23.67 35.68 -19.53
N ASP A 397 -24.96 35.78 -19.15
CA ASP A 397 -25.88 36.79 -19.67
C ASP A 397 -25.76 38.16 -18.97
N TYR A 398 -24.88 38.25 -17.97
CA TYR A 398 -24.72 39.46 -17.13
C TYR A 398 -23.32 40.06 -17.31
N PRO A 399 -23.16 41.38 -17.02
CA PRO A 399 -21.85 42.03 -17.08
C PRO A 399 -20.81 41.32 -16.21
N ASN A 400 -19.58 41.24 -16.71
CA ASN A 400 -18.46 40.55 -16.06
C ASN A 400 -18.73 39.05 -15.79
N HIS A 401 -19.74 38.45 -16.44
CA HIS A 401 -20.18 37.07 -16.21
C HIS A 401 -20.48 36.78 -14.72
N TYR A 402 -21.03 37.77 -14.02
CA TYR A 402 -21.38 37.69 -12.61
C TYR A 402 -22.81 38.16 -12.37
N VAL A 403 -23.54 37.42 -11.55
CA VAL A 403 -24.86 37.75 -11.06
C VAL A 403 -25.02 37.27 -9.63
N LYS A 404 -25.58 38.19 -8.80
CA LYS A 404 -25.88 37.80 -7.42
C LYS A 404 -27.08 36.88 -7.38
N GLN A 405 -26.84 35.64 -6.98
CA GLN A 405 -27.87 34.63 -6.66
C GLN A 405 -27.34 33.68 -5.57
N GLN A 406 -28.24 32.95 -4.96
CA GLN A 406 -27.90 31.97 -3.94
C GLN A 406 -27.42 30.67 -4.61
N TYR A 407 -26.29 30.13 -4.15
CA TYR A 407 -25.74 28.88 -4.60
C TYR A 407 -25.71 27.81 -3.51
N LEU A 408 -25.59 28.21 -2.23
CA LEU A 408 -25.64 27.28 -1.12
C LEU A 408 -27.08 27.03 -0.67
N PRO A 409 -27.37 25.85 -0.08
CA PRO A 409 -28.64 25.58 0.60
C PRO A 409 -28.99 26.66 1.66
N ASP A 410 -30.30 26.81 1.95
CA ASP A 410 -30.80 27.84 2.85
C ASP A 410 -30.17 27.79 4.25
N GLU A 411 -29.95 26.59 4.76
CA GLU A 411 -29.41 26.34 6.10
C GLU A 411 -27.95 26.81 6.26
N ILE A 412 -27.21 26.87 5.15
CA ILE A 412 -25.78 27.20 5.14
C ILE A 412 -25.44 28.35 4.18
N GLN A 413 -26.44 29.13 3.74
CA GLN A 413 -26.26 30.16 2.71
C GLN A 413 -25.22 31.24 3.05
N ASP A 414 -25.01 31.53 4.32
CA ASP A 414 -24.05 32.52 4.80
C ASP A 414 -22.67 31.96 5.14
N THR A 415 -22.49 30.63 4.95
CA THR A 415 -21.23 29.95 5.28
C THR A 415 -20.17 30.30 4.25
N LYS A 416 -19.00 30.74 4.72
CA LYS A 416 -17.81 30.94 3.88
C LYS A 416 -16.87 29.73 4.07
N PHE A 417 -16.61 29.03 2.99
CA PHE A 417 -15.66 27.92 2.96
C PHE A 417 -14.28 28.38 2.50
N TYR A 418 -14.19 29.12 1.40
CA TYR A 418 -12.95 29.61 0.85
C TYR A 418 -12.71 31.04 1.25
N GLU A 419 -11.63 31.28 1.96
CA GLU A 419 -11.18 32.59 2.44
C GLU A 419 -9.76 32.82 1.94
N PRO A 420 -9.60 33.46 0.74
CA PRO A 420 -8.30 33.71 0.15
C PRO A 420 -7.49 34.67 1.02
N THR A 421 -6.17 34.47 1.04
CA THR A 421 -5.23 35.39 1.70
C THR A 421 -4.87 36.57 0.79
N ASP A 422 -4.03 37.46 1.28
CA ASP A 422 -3.43 38.56 0.51
C ASP A 422 -2.01 38.19 0.01
N ILE A 423 -1.70 36.87 -0.11
CA ILE A 423 -0.38 36.37 -0.43
C ILE A 423 -0.35 35.86 -1.87
N GLY A 424 0.61 36.31 -2.65
CA GLY A 424 0.88 35.82 -3.99
C GLY A 424 -0.30 35.99 -4.95
N TYR A 425 -0.69 34.92 -5.66
CA TYR A 425 -1.81 34.97 -6.62
C TYR A 425 -3.17 35.18 -5.94
N GLU A 426 -3.32 34.82 -4.67
CA GLU A 426 -4.59 35.03 -3.95
C GLU A 426 -4.93 36.52 -3.76
N GLU A 427 -3.93 37.40 -3.71
CA GLU A 427 -4.19 38.88 -3.73
C GLU A 427 -4.97 39.28 -4.99
N GLN A 428 -4.60 38.70 -6.17
CA GLN A 428 -5.30 38.96 -7.43
C GLN A 428 -6.74 38.43 -7.41
N ILE A 429 -6.97 37.27 -6.74
CA ILE A 429 -8.31 36.71 -6.55
C ILE A 429 -9.15 37.61 -5.67
N VAL A 430 -8.59 38.13 -4.57
CA VAL A 430 -9.28 39.10 -3.70
C VAL A 430 -9.66 40.36 -4.46
N ASP A 431 -8.76 40.91 -5.25
CA ASP A 431 -9.01 42.11 -6.04
C ASP A 431 -10.03 41.89 -7.16
N TYR A 432 -10.01 40.70 -7.78
CA TYR A 432 -11.05 40.30 -8.74
C TYR A 432 -12.43 40.24 -8.08
N PHE A 433 -12.56 39.62 -6.91
CA PHE A 433 -13.84 39.60 -6.19
C PHE A 433 -14.35 40.96 -5.75
N LYS A 434 -13.47 41.90 -5.39
CA LYS A 434 -13.86 43.28 -5.11
C LYS A 434 -14.43 44.03 -6.33
N LYS A 435 -13.96 43.69 -7.54
CA LYS A 435 -14.39 44.30 -8.80
C LYS A 435 -15.73 43.79 -9.30
N ILE A 436 -16.05 42.49 -9.02
CA ILE A 436 -17.28 41.87 -9.54
C ILE A 436 -18.45 41.87 -8.55
N LYS A 437 -18.18 42.03 -7.24
CA LYS A 437 -19.20 42.11 -6.16
C LYS A 437 -19.56 43.54 -5.86
#